data_bafdfa2693d9d0b17e52231cc06a4c27
#
_entry.id   bafdfa2693d9d0b17e52231cc06a4c27
#
_cell.length_a   1.000
_cell.length_b   1.000
_cell.length_c   1.000
_cell.angle_alpha   90.00
_cell.angle_beta   90.00
_cell.angle_gamma   90.00
#
_symmetry.space_group_name_H-M   'P 1'
#
loop_
_entity.id
_entity.type
_entity.pdbx_description
1 polymer ?
#
loop_
_entity_poly.entity_id
_entity_poly.type
_entity_poly.pdbx_seq_one_letter_code
_entity_poly.pdbx_strand_id
1 'polypeptide(L)'
;MAKEVSGLIKLQIKGGAANPSPPVGPALGAKGVNIMEFCKQFNARTQEKAGQVLPVIISVYKDKSFDFIIKTPPVAVQILSAAKIKKGSPESNRQKVATISWEQVKDIAEGKMPDLNAFTVESAMRMVAGTARSMGVKIKGTPPFENN
;
A
#
# COMPACT_ATOMS: atom_id res chain seq x y z
N MET A 1 0.24 14.36 -27.47
CA MET A 1 1.65 14.34 -27.07
C MET A 1 1.77 13.99 -25.58
N ALA A 2 2.74 13.18 -25.24
CA ALA A 2 3.00 12.87 -23.84
C ALA A 2 3.53 14.11 -23.12
N LYS A 3 2.95 14.43 -21.98
CA LYS A 3 3.42 15.53 -21.13
C LYS A 3 4.72 15.14 -20.43
N GLU A 4 5.62 16.09 -20.31
CA GLU A 4 6.86 15.85 -19.59
C GLU A 4 6.64 15.85 -18.09
N VAL A 5 6.99 14.75 -17.44
CA VAL A 5 6.87 14.60 -15.99
C VAL A 5 7.98 15.39 -15.30
N SER A 6 7.63 16.34 -14.45
CA SER A 6 8.60 17.09 -13.65
C SER A 6 8.98 16.39 -12.37
N GLY A 7 8.11 15.52 -11.85
CA GLY A 7 8.39 14.75 -10.66
C GLY A 7 7.29 13.78 -10.30
N LEU A 8 7.62 12.85 -9.41
CA LEU A 8 6.67 11.90 -8.85
C LEU A 8 6.55 12.14 -7.34
N ILE A 9 5.32 12.00 -6.84
CA ILE A 9 5.03 12.09 -5.40
C ILE A 9 4.37 10.78 -5.01
N LYS A 10 4.89 10.13 -3.99
CA LYS A 10 4.34 8.86 -3.47
C LYS A 10 3.83 9.09 -2.05
N LEU A 11 2.55 8.84 -1.84
CA LEU A 11 1.89 9.06 -0.55
C LEU A 11 1.04 7.85 -0.19
N GLN A 12 0.76 7.72 1.11
CA GLN A 12 -0.23 6.78 1.63
C GLN A 12 -1.32 7.60 2.32
N ILE A 13 -2.53 7.53 1.79
CA ILE A 13 -3.66 8.36 2.25
C ILE A 13 -4.86 7.45 2.51
N LYS A 14 -5.60 7.73 3.56
CA LYS A 14 -6.85 7.01 3.83
C LYS A 14 -7.89 7.34 2.76
N GLY A 15 -8.55 6.32 2.24
CA GLY A 15 -9.60 6.49 1.24
C GLY A 15 -10.72 7.38 1.74
N GLY A 16 -11.17 8.32 0.91
CA GLY A 16 -12.22 9.27 1.23
C GLY A 16 -11.85 10.33 2.27
N ALA A 17 -10.61 10.36 2.75
CA ALA A 17 -10.18 11.24 3.84
C ALA A 17 -8.97 12.12 3.49
N ALA A 18 -8.69 12.33 2.21
CA ALA A 18 -7.62 13.24 1.79
C ALA A 18 -7.98 14.69 2.16
N ASN A 19 -7.04 15.39 2.76
CA ASN A 19 -7.20 16.79 3.15
C ASN A 19 -5.87 17.54 3.00
N PRO A 20 -5.88 18.88 3.02
CA PRO A 20 -4.66 19.67 2.85
C PRO A 20 -3.67 19.61 4.01
N SER A 21 -4.01 18.95 5.11
CA SER A 21 -3.07 18.82 6.24
C SER A 21 -1.92 17.85 5.92
N PRO A 22 -0.81 17.89 6.69
CA PRO A 22 0.27 16.95 6.48
C PRO A 22 -0.21 15.49 6.52
N PRO A 23 0.36 14.59 5.68
CA PRO A 23 1.53 14.78 4.79
C PRO A 23 1.17 15.29 3.39
N VAL A 24 -0.10 15.45 3.05
CA VAL A 24 -0.58 15.76 1.69
C VAL A 24 -0.20 17.18 1.26
N GLY A 25 -0.50 18.17 2.10
CA GLY A 25 -0.27 19.58 1.79
C GLY A 25 1.16 19.90 1.44
N PRO A 26 2.13 19.63 2.34
CA PRO A 26 3.53 19.92 2.07
C PRO A 26 4.10 19.19 0.85
N ALA A 27 3.72 17.93 0.63
CA ALA A 27 4.21 17.13 -0.48
C ALA A 27 3.75 17.68 -1.84
N LEU A 28 2.48 18.05 -1.95
CA LEU A 28 1.92 18.62 -3.18
C LEU A 28 2.30 20.09 -3.35
N GLY A 29 2.35 20.86 -2.27
CA GLY A 29 2.74 22.26 -2.30
C GLY A 29 4.17 22.47 -2.79
N ALA A 30 5.09 21.61 -2.44
CA ALA A 30 6.48 21.66 -2.88
C ALA A 30 6.61 21.52 -4.41
N LYS A 31 5.67 20.85 -5.06
CA LYS A 31 5.63 20.65 -6.52
C LYS A 31 4.70 21.63 -7.23
N GLY A 32 4.02 22.52 -6.50
CA GLY A 32 3.12 23.50 -7.09
C GLY A 32 1.79 22.94 -7.59
N VAL A 33 1.37 21.78 -7.08
CA VAL A 33 0.11 21.11 -7.45
C VAL A 33 -1.05 21.71 -6.66
N ASN A 34 -2.23 21.80 -7.28
CA ASN A 34 -3.44 22.25 -6.61
C ASN A 34 -3.93 21.17 -5.63
N ILE A 35 -3.70 21.41 -4.33
CA ILE A 35 -3.98 20.47 -3.25
C ILE A 35 -5.48 20.18 -3.14
N MET A 36 -6.32 21.21 -3.22
CA MET A 36 -7.76 21.08 -3.07
C MET A 36 -8.38 20.22 -4.19
N GLU A 37 -7.94 20.45 -5.41
CA GLU A 37 -8.41 19.67 -6.56
C GLU A 37 -8.00 18.20 -6.45
N PHE A 38 -6.76 17.94 -6.04
CA PHE A 38 -6.29 16.58 -5.79
C PHE A 38 -7.14 15.89 -4.73
N CYS A 39 -7.36 16.54 -3.58
CA CYS A 39 -8.15 15.96 -2.50
C CYS A 39 -9.58 15.64 -2.95
N LYS A 40 -10.19 16.53 -3.71
CA LYS A 40 -11.54 16.33 -4.24
C LYS A 40 -11.62 15.13 -5.18
N GLN A 41 -10.70 15.02 -6.13
CA GLN A 41 -10.65 13.91 -7.07
C GLN A 41 -10.33 12.58 -6.39
N PHE A 42 -9.37 12.59 -5.47
CA PHE A 42 -9.00 11.40 -4.71
C PHE A 42 -10.17 10.88 -3.88
N ASN A 43 -10.81 11.77 -3.13
CA ASN A 43 -11.96 11.40 -2.30
C ASN A 43 -13.11 10.83 -3.15
N ALA A 44 -13.37 11.43 -4.31
CA ALA A 44 -14.41 10.93 -5.22
C ALA A 44 -14.10 9.51 -5.73
N ARG A 45 -12.83 9.22 -6.05
CA ARG A 45 -12.42 7.90 -6.54
C ARG A 45 -12.31 6.83 -5.45
N THR A 46 -12.16 7.23 -4.20
CA THR A 46 -11.91 6.31 -3.08
C THR A 46 -13.07 6.18 -2.10
N GLN A 47 -14.26 6.69 -2.44
CA GLN A 47 -15.43 6.61 -1.56
C GLN A 47 -15.78 5.18 -1.18
N GLU A 48 -15.68 4.25 -2.13
CA GLU A 48 -15.95 2.82 -1.88
C GLU A 48 -14.91 2.15 -0.98
N LYS A 49 -13.73 2.75 -0.88
CA LYS A 49 -12.60 2.23 -0.09
C LYS A 49 -12.32 3.11 1.13
N ALA A 50 -13.34 3.81 1.61
CA ALA A 50 -13.22 4.68 2.78
C ALA A 50 -12.69 3.91 4.00
N GLY A 51 -11.75 4.53 4.70
CA GLY A 51 -11.12 3.93 5.88
C GLY A 51 -9.92 3.03 5.61
N GLN A 52 -9.67 2.65 4.36
CA GLN A 52 -8.48 1.88 3.99
C GLN A 52 -7.32 2.82 3.64
N VAL A 53 -6.12 2.47 4.07
CA VAL A 53 -4.92 3.20 3.65
C VAL A 53 -4.58 2.78 2.23
N LEU A 54 -4.49 3.76 1.32
CA LEU A 54 -4.23 3.51 -0.10
C LEU A 54 -2.94 4.21 -0.52
N PRO A 55 -1.99 3.49 -1.13
CA PRO A 55 -0.82 4.11 -1.75
C PRO A 55 -1.25 4.85 -3.01
N VAL A 56 -0.75 6.06 -3.16
CA VAL A 56 -1.03 6.91 -4.33
C VAL A 56 0.29 7.35 -4.93
N ILE A 57 0.41 7.22 -6.24
CA ILE A 57 1.54 7.76 -7.00
C ILE A 57 1.00 8.90 -7.85
N ILE A 58 1.49 10.11 -7.59
CA ILE A 58 1.08 11.32 -8.27
C ILE A 58 2.17 11.73 -9.24
N SER A 59 1.83 11.82 -10.53
CA SER A 59 2.74 12.33 -11.56
C SER A 59 2.48 13.81 -11.77
N VAL A 60 3.47 14.64 -11.53
CA VAL A 60 3.37 16.10 -11.72
C VAL A 60 4.06 16.47 -13.02
N TYR A 61 3.36 17.21 -13.87
CA TYR A 61 3.88 17.64 -15.17
C TYR A 61 4.43 19.06 -15.11
N LYS A 62 5.22 19.44 -16.10
CA LYS A 62 5.83 20.78 -16.19
C LYS A 62 4.82 21.93 -16.23
N ASP A 63 3.62 21.68 -16.75
CA ASP A 63 2.52 22.65 -16.80
C ASP A 63 1.73 22.76 -15.50
N LYS A 64 2.22 22.12 -14.42
CA LYS A 64 1.60 22.04 -13.09
C LYS A 64 0.31 21.21 -13.05
N SER A 65 -0.03 20.53 -14.14
CA SER A 65 -1.09 19.52 -14.11
C SER A 65 -0.58 18.25 -13.42
N PHE A 66 -1.49 17.40 -13.02
CA PHE A 66 -1.14 16.16 -12.35
C PHE A 66 -2.08 15.02 -12.76
N ASP A 67 -1.53 13.81 -12.70
CA ASP A 67 -2.32 12.57 -12.74
C ASP A 67 -1.93 11.73 -11.54
N PHE A 68 -2.83 10.86 -11.11
CA PHE A 68 -2.52 9.96 -10.00
C PHE A 68 -3.08 8.57 -10.23
N ILE A 69 -2.38 7.59 -9.68
CA ILE A 69 -2.76 6.18 -9.70
C ILE A 69 -2.94 5.72 -8.26
N ILE A 70 -4.09 5.12 -7.98
CA ILE A 70 -4.40 4.56 -6.66
C ILE A 70 -4.11 3.06 -6.73
N LYS A 71 -3.25 2.58 -5.84
CA LYS A 71 -2.90 1.18 -5.75
C LYS A 71 -3.71 0.48 -4.66
N THR A 72 -3.62 -0.85 -4.61
CA THR A 72 -4.26 -1.63 -3.55
C THR A 72 -3.61 -1.33 -2.20
N PRO A 73 -4.31 -1.59 -1.06
CA PRO A 73 -3.75 -1.30 0.27
C PRO A 73 -2.38 -1.95 0.47
N PRO A 74 -1.46 -1.31 1.22
CA PRO A 74 -0.13 -1.87 1.46
C PRO A 74 -0.22 -3.23 2.14
N VAL A 75 0.65 -4.16 1.76
CA VAL A 75 0.72 -5.50 2.34
C VAL A 75 0.90 -5.43 3.86
N ALA A 76 1.75 -4.52 4.34
CA ALA A 76 1.99 -4.35 5.77
C ALA A 76 0.70 -4.05 6.54
N VAL A 77 -0.13 -3.15 6.02
CA VAL A 77 -1.41 -2.80 6.65
C VAL A 77 -2.37 -3.99 6.65
N GLN A 78 -2.42 -4.74 5.56
CA GLN A 78 -3.25 -5.93 5.45
C GLN A 78 -2.82 -7.02 6.44
N ILE A 79 -1.50 -7.20 6.63
CA ILE A 79 -0.95 -8.15 7.61
C ILE A 79 -1.31 -7.73 9.03
N LEU A 80 -1.21 -6.46 9.37
CA LEU A 80 -1.62 -5.96 10.68
C LEU A 80 -3.09 -6.23 10.96
N SER A 81 -3.95 -6.01 9.98
CA SER A 81 -5.38 -6.31 10.09
C SER A 81 -5.65 -7.80 10.27
N ALA A 82 -4.99 -8.65 9.49
CA ALA A 82 -5.15 -10.11 9.58
C ALA A 82 -4.66 -10.65 10.92
N ALA A 83 -3.57 -10.10 11.44
CA ALA A 83 -2.99 -10.48 12.74
C ALA A 83 -3.69 -9.82 13.92
N LYS A 84 -4.59 -8.86 13.67
CA LYS A 84 -5.32 -8.07 14.69
C LYS A 84 -4.39 -7.32 15.64
N ILE A 85 -3.30 -6.79 15.12
CA ILE A 85 -2.34 -5.97 15.88
C ILE A 85 -2.29 -4.55 15.31
N LYS A 86 -1.86 -3.60 16.13
CA LYS A 86 -1.80 -2.19 15.72
C LYS A 86 -0.46 -1.82 15.10
N LYS A 87 0.60 -2.52 15.49
CA LYS A 87 1.97 -2.19 15.09
C LYS A 87 2.82 -3.46 14.99
N GLY A 88 3.73 -3.48 14.03
CA GLY A 88 4.71 -4.55 13.90
C GLY A 88 5.80 -4.49 14.98
N SER A 89 6.67 -5.49 14.98
CA SER A 89 7.78 -5.56 15.94
C SER A 89 8.88 -4.53 15.64
N PRO A 90 9.41 -3.84 16.66
CA PRO A 90 10.60 -2.99 16.49
C PRO A 90 11.87 -3.81 16.27
N GLU A 91 11.87 -5.08 16.71
CA GLU A 91 13.00 -6.01 16.56
C GLU A 91 12.50 -7.32 15.99
N SER A 92 12.16 -7.33 14.71
CA SER A 92 11.48 -8.45 14.03
C SER A 92 12.27 -9.76 14.06
N ASN A 93 13.59 -9.69 14.13
CA ASN A 93 14.46 -10.86 14.20
C ASN A 93 14.51 -11.50 15.60
N ARG A 94 14.14 -10.76 16.64
CA ARG A 94 14.18 -11.20 18.03
C ARG A 94 12.80 -11.37 18.64
N GLN A 95 11.90 -10.43 18.36
CA GLN A 95 10.56 -10.41 18.94
C GLN A 95 9.50 -10.63 17.87
N LYS A 96 8.75 -11.71 18.00
CA LYS A 96 7.59 -11.98 17.16
C LYS A 96 6.34 -11.52 17.90
N VAL A 97 5.50 -10.74 17.21
CA VAL A 97 4.34 -10.06 17.84
C VAL A 97 3.01 -10.72 17.50
N ALA A 98 2.96 -11.53 16.44
CA ALA A 98 1.73 -12.17 16.01
C ALA A 98 2.02 -13.38 15.10
N THR A 99 0.97 -14.13 14.81
CA THR A 99 1.02 -15.28 13.90
C THR A 99 -0.21 -15.22 12.99
N ILE A 100 0.00 -15.45 11.69
CA ILE A 100 -1.08 -15.57 10.70
C ILE A 100 -0.98 -16.92 10.00
N SER A 101 -2.04 -17.33 9.30
CA SER A 101 -2.06 -18.59 8.54
C SER A 101 -1.66 -18.36 7.08
N TRP A 102 -1.28 -19.45 6.39
CA TRP A 102 -1.01 -19.38 4.96
C TRP A 102 -2.27 -19.04 4.13
N GLU A 103 -3.46 -19.36 4.63
CA GLU A 103 -4.72 -18.96 4.00
C GLU A 103 -4.86 -17.43 3.98
N GLN A 104 -4.55 -16.78 5.10
CA GLN A 104 -4.55 -15.32 5.19
C GLN A 104 -3.50 -14.70 4.26
N VAL A 105 -2.31 -15.31 4.19
CA VAL A 105 -1.26 -14.88 3.25
C VAL A 105 -1.73 -14.97 1.80
N LYS A 106 -2.41 -16.07 1.46
CA LYS A 106 -2.99 -16.28 0.12
C LYS A 106 -4.02 -15.21 -0.23
N ASP A 107 -4.94 -14.92 0.69
CA ASP A 107 -5.96 -13.89 0.49
C ASP A 107 -5.35 -12.52 0.23
N ILE A 108 -4.33 -12.15 1.01
CA ILE A 108 -3.60 -10.89 0.83
C ILE A 108 -2.89 -10.88 -0.54
N ALA A 109 -2.24 -11.98 -0.89
CA ALA A 109 -1.52 -12.11 -2.15
C ALA A 109 -2.45 -11.97 -3.36
N GLU A 110 -3.59 -12.65 -3.34
CA GLU A 110 -4.58 -12.59 -4.42
C GLU A 110 -5.13 -11.17 -4.61
N GLY A 111 -5.45 -10.50 -3.52
CA GLY A 111 -5.93 -9.11 -3.56
C GLY A 111 -4.88 -8.13 -4.05
N LYS A 112 -3.60 -8.44 -3.86
CA LYS A 112 -2.48 -7.57 -4.26
C LYS A 112 -1.90 -7.89 -5.64
N MET A 113 -2.30 -8.99 -6.27
CA MET A 113 -1.76 -9.44 -7.57
C MET A 113 -1.69 -8.34 -8.65
N PRO A 114 -2.68 -7.43 -8.80
CA PRO A 114 -2.58 -6.38 -9.81
C PRO A 114 -1.37 -5.45 -9.64
N ASP A 115 -0.87 -5.29 -8.41
CA ASP A 115 0.24 -4.38 -8.10
C ASP A 115 1.57 -5.11 -7.91
N LEU A 116 1.56 -6.44 -7.88
CA LEU A 116 2.76 -7.23 -7.64
C LEU A 116 3.46 -7.63 -8.94
N ASN A 117 4.77 -7.71 -8.88
CA ASN A 117 5.59 -8.26 -9.98
C ASN A 117 5.73 -9.78 -9.83
N ALA A 118 4.60 -10.47 -9.66
CA ALA A 118 4.53 -11.92 -9.52
C ALA A 118 3.61 -12.49 -10.58
N PHE A 119 4.01 -13.61 -11.19
CA PHE A 119 3.21 -14.26 -12.23
C PHE A 119 2.25 -15.31 -11.66
N THR A 120 2.57 -15.85 -10.50
CA THR A 120 1.76 -16.88 -9.83
C THR A 120 1.38 -16.44 -8.41
N VAL A 121 0.31 -17.05 -7.89
CA VAL A 121 -0.13 -16.77 -6.50
C VAL A 121 0.93 -17.23 -5.51
N GLU A 122 1.61 -18.34 -5.76
CA GLU A 122 2.70 -18.83 -4.90
C GLU A 122 3.83 -17.82 -4.79
N SER A 123 4.24 -17.23 -5.90
CA SER A 123 5.26 -16.18 -5.92
C SER A 123 4.80 -14.95 -5.11
N ALA A 124 3.55 -14.55 -5.28
CA ALA A 124 2.96 -13.46 -4.51
C ALA A 124 2.93 -13.78 -3.02
N MET A 125 2.58 -15.01 -2.65
CA MET A 125 2.58 -15.47 -1.26
C MET A 125 3.97 -15.40 -0.63
N ARG A 126 5.02 -15.73 -1.37
CA ARG A 126 6.40 -15.58 -0.90
C ARG A 126 6.76 -14.13 -0.61
N MET A 127 6.32 -13.21 -1.47
CA MET A 127 6.53 -11.78 -1.26
C MET A 127 5.81 -11.29 0.00
N VAL A 128 4.56 -11.70 0.20
CA VAL A 128 3.78 -11.36 1.39
C VAL A 128 4.43 -11.97 2.65
N ALA A 129 4.88 -13.22 2.56
CA ALA A 129 5.56 -13.90 3.67
C ALA A 129 6.85 -13.17 4.09
N GLY A 130 7.62 -12.70 3.12
CA GLY A 130 8.81 -11.89 3.39
C GLY A 130 8.49 -10.59 4.12
N THR A 131 7.42 -9.91 3.72
CA THR A 131 6.95 -8.70 4.40
C THR A 131 6.51 -9.01 5.83
N ALA A 132 5.76 -10.09 6.04
CA ALA A 132 5.34 -10.53 7.38
C ALA A 132 6.54 -10.82 8.28
N ARG A 133 7.54 -11.50 7.74
CA ARG A 133 8.78 -11.79 8.47
C ARG A 133 9.49 -10.50 8.91
N SER A 134 9.55 -9.50 8.03
CA SER A 134 10.16 -8.20 8.34
C SER A 134 9.40 -7.43 9.41
N MET A 135 8.12 -7.73 9.60
CA MET A 135 7.26 -7.11 10.61
C MET A 135 7.25 -7.86 11.96
N GLY A 136 7.91 -9.00 12.04
CA GLY A 136 7.86 -9.84 13.24
C GLY A 136 6.60 -10.68 13.35
N VAL A 137 5.93 -10.95 12.22
CA VAL A 137 4.74 -11.80 12.16
C VAL A 137 5.13 -13.17 11.62
N LYS A 138 4.82 -14.22 12.37
CA LYS A 138 5.07 -15.60 11.95
C LYS A 138 3.90 -16.11 11.11
N ILE A 139 4.20 -17.05 10.22
CA ILE A 139 3.18 -17.72 9.42
C ILE A 139 3.08 -19.18 9.90
N LYS A 140 1.88 -19.57 10.34
CA LYS A 140 1.62 -20.88 10.88
C LYS A 140 1.44 -21.92 9.77
N GLY A 141 2.11 -23.07 9.91
CA GLY A 141 1.97 -24.19 8.99
C GLY A 141 3.07 -24.26 7.94
N THR A 142 2.98 -25.28 7.09
CA THR A 142 3.92 -25.50 5.99
C THR A 142 3.48 -24.73 4.76
N PRO A 143 4.40 -24.03 4.08
CA PRO A 143 4.06 -23.32 2.83
C PRO A 143 3.51 -24.30 1.78
N PRO A 144 2.41 -23.95 1.11
CA PRO A 144 1.80 -24.84 0.11
C PRO A 144 2.68 -25.05 -1.14
N PHE A 145 3.72 -24.27 -1.29
CA PHE A 145 4.67 -24.35 -2.41
C PHE A 145 5.97 -25.09 -2.07
N GLU A 146 6.16 -25.60 -0.85
CA GLU A 146 7.37 -26.35 -0.47
C GLU A 146 7.34 -27.84 -0.89
N ASN A 147 6.19 -28.32 -1.28
CA ASN A 147 5.99 -29.73 -1.63
C ASN A 147 6.14 -30.02 -3.13
N ASN A 148 6.85 -29.18 -3.87
CA ASN A 148 7.13 -29.39 -5.30
C ASN A 148 8.59 -29.71 -5.54
#